data_51026266d06a0435f203ae6abfa69fb8
#
_entry.id   51026266d06a0435f203ae6abfa69fb8
#
_cell.length_a   1.000
_cell.length_b   1.000
_cell.length_c   1.000
_cell.angle_alpha   90.00
_cell.angle_beta   90.00
_cell.angle_gamma   90.00
#
_symmetry.space_group_name_H-M   'P 1'
#
loop_
_entity.id
_entity.type
_entity.pdbx_description
1 polymer ?
#
loop_
_entity_poly.entity_id
_entity_poly.type
_entity_poly.pdbx_seq_one_letter_code
_entity_poly.pdbx_strand_id
1 'polypeptide(L)'
;QIAQTMGTTLAIADTMALVSSKLSQVVPFSACALFLYTEQSEELLCRFATGTDSELIQQLTLRSGQGLTGWVARNRRPLINARPSADLEAMGSNAPTVLQSALVCPLVYSDRLIGTLAVYHTDPGFYADGHARLLERVCEQAAAVIHNAVVFEQTQEESLTDPLTGLPNTRWLFQQLTRELARAERLSTPLSLVIMDLDGFKYINDTHGHRVGDWALQKVARVLRTTIR
;
A
#
# COMPACT_ATOMS: atom_id res chain seq x y z
N GLN A 1 9.23 9.85 6.94
CA GLN A 1 8.07 9.41 6.10
C GLN A 1 8.48 8.38 5.03
N ILE A 2 9.68 8.46 4.46
CA ILE A 2 10.13 7.59 3.35
C ILE A 2 10.42 6.15 3.82
N ALA A 3 10.99 5.94 5.00
CA ALA A 3 11.38 4.60 5.48
C ALA A 3 10.20 3.76 6.01
N GLN A 4 9.16 4.39 6.56
CA GLN A 4 7.97 3.69 7.08
C GLN A 4 7.02 3.22 5.98
N THR A 5 6.94 3.99 4.88
CA THR A 5 6.14 3.61 3.71
C THR A 5 6.76 2.40 2.96
N MET A 6 8.06 2.19 3.06
CA MET A 6 8.74 1.10 2.33
C MET A 6 8.50 -0.29 2.93
N GLY A 7 8.44 -0.43 4.24
CA GLY A 7 8.25 -1.75 4.89
C GLY A 7 6.81 -2.29 4.75
N THR A 8 5.82 -1.42 4.82
CA THR A 8 4.39 -1.76 4.69
C THR A 8 3.95 -1.93 3.23
N THR A 9 4.58 -1.20 2.33
CA THR A 9 4.32 -1.33 0.89
C THR A 9 4.85 -2.65 0.32
N LEU A 10 5.90 -3.24 0.92
CA LEU A 10 6.49 -4.50 0.43
C LEU A 10 5.49 -5.68 0.49
N ALA A 11 4.72 -5.84 1.55
CA ALA A 11 3.83 -6.99 1.71
C ALA A 11 2.66 -7.00 0.70
N ILE A 12 2.01 -5.85 0.47
CA ILE A 12 0.96 -5.74 -0.56
C ILE A 12 1.57 -5.79 -1.96
N ALA A 13 2.70 -5.11 -2.20
CA ALA A 13 3.38 -5.11 -3.48
C ALA A 13 3.83 -6.51 -3.90
N ASP A 14 4.42 -7.30 -3.00
CA ASP A 14 4.86 -8.67 -3.26
C ASP A 14 3.65 -9.58 -3.56
N THR A 15 2.59 -9.46 -2.77
CA THR A 15 1.33 -10.18 -2.99
C THR A 15 0.75 -9.84 -4.36
N MET A 16 0.71 -8.56 -4.71
CA MET A 16 0.16 -8.10 -5.98
C MET A 16 1.05 -8.43 -7.17
N ALA A 17 2.36 -8.46 -7.03
CA ALA A 17 3.29 -8.93 -8.05
C ALA A 17 3.00 -10.41 -8.41
N LEU A 18 2.74 -11.25 -7.40
CA LEU A 18 2.35 -12.64 -7.63
C LEU A 18 0.96 -12.76 -8.27
N VAL A 19 -0.03 -12.01 -7.78
CA VAL A 19 -1.40 -11.99 -8.34
C VAL A 19 -1.39 -11.51 -9.78
N SER A 20 -0.71 -10.40 -10.10
CA SER A 20 -0.63 -9.86 -11.46
C SER A 20 0.10 -10.80 -12.41
N SER A 21 1.17 -11.47 -11.97
CA SER A 21 1.89 -12.48 -12.77
C SER A 21 1.01 -13.68 -13.11
N LYS A 22 0.20 -14.18 -12.18
CA LYS A 22 -0.76 -15.26 -12.45
C LYS A 22 -1.92 -14.78 -13.32
N LEU A 23 -2.41 -13.57 -13.07
CA LEU A 23 -3.50 -12.97 -13.84
C LEU A 23 -3.14 -12.81 -15.31
N SER A 24 -1.91 -12.37 -15.62
CA SER A 24 -1.44 -12.19 -17.01
C SER A 24 -1.46 -13.46 -17.85
N GLN A 25 -1.48 -14.64 -17.21
CA GLN A 25 -1.56 -15.93 -17.90
C GLN A 25 -2.99 -16.26 -18.38
N VAL A 26 -4.01 -15.64 -17.80
CA VAL A 26 -5.42 -15.95 -18.06
C VAL A 26 -6.21 -14.76 -18.62
N VAL A 27 -5.84 -13.54 -18.25
CA VAL A 27 -6.42 -12.30 -18.76
C VAL A 27 -5.28 -11.41 -19.26
N PRO A 28 -5.13 -11.23 -20.58
CA PRO A 28 -4.11 -10.35 -21.13
C PRO A 28 -4.37 -8.89 -20.73
N PHE A 29 -3.31 -8.15 -20.41
CA PHE A 29 -3.38 -6.74 -20.11
C PHE A 29 -2.08 -6.01 -20.43
N SER A 30 -2.16 -4.70 -20.70
CA SER A 30 -1.03 -3.78 -20.84
C SER A 30 -0.63 -3.14 -19.53
N ALA A 31 -1.60 -2.98 -18.62
CA ALA A 31 -1.39 -2.50 -17.26
C ALA A 31 -2.37 -3.17 -16.29
N CYS A 32 -1.97 -3.27 -15.02
CA CYS A 32 -2.79 -3.79 -13.93
C CYS A 32 -2.63 -2.91 -12.68
N ALA A 33 -3.72 -2.65 -11.97
CA ALA A 33 -3.71 -1.84 -10.76
C ALA A 33 -4.66 -2.38 -9.68
N LEU A 34 -4.22 -2.24 -8.42
CA LEU A 34 -5.02 -2.47 -7.22
C LEU A 34 -5.33 -1.13 -6.55
N PHE A 35 -6.60 -0.87 -6.34
CA PHE A 35 -7.07 0.24 -5.53
C PHE A 35 -7.68 -0.30 -4.24
N LEU A 36 -7.19 0.15 -3.10
CA LEU A 36 -7.77 -0.19 -1.80
C LEU A 36 -8.76 0.87 -1.35
N TYR A 37 -9.88 0.39 -0.83
CA TYR A 37 -10.97 1.24 -0.34
C TYR A 37 -10.77 1.56 1.14
N THR A 38 -10.96 2.82 1.50
CA THR A 38 -10.93 3.31 2.88
C THR A 38 -12.34 3.78 3.27
N GLU A 39 -12.97 3.07 4.21
CA GLU A 39 -14.35 3.36 4.64
C GLU A 39 -14.50 4.77 5.24
N GLN A 40 -13.50 5.26 5.97
CA GLN A 40 -13.56 6.55 6.67
C GLN A 40 -13.61 7.76 5.74
N SER A 41 -12.89 7.71 4.61
CA SER A 41 -12.85 8.78 3.61
C SER A 41 -13.69 8.49 2.38
N GLU A 42 -14.24 7.28 2.26
CA GLU A 42 -14.91 6.75 1.06
C GLU A 42 -14.04 6.85 -0.21
N GLU A 43 -12.73 6.69 -0.05
CA GLU A 43 -11.73 6.85 -1.11
C GLU A 43 -11.11 5.52 -1.51
N LEU A 44 -10.72 5.45 -2.76
CA LEU A 44 -9.92 4.39 -3.37
C LEU A 44 -8.53 4.95 -3.68
N LEU A 45 -7.51 4.40 -3.02
CA LEU A 45 -6.12 4.75 -3.26
C LEU A 45 -5.45 3.66 -4.08
N CYS A 46 -4.72 4.03 -5.13
CA CYS A 46 -3.88 3.09 -5.85
C CYS A 46 -2.71 2.65 -4.96
N ARG A 47 -2.67 1.36 -4.63
CA ARG A 47 -1.62 0.76 -3.79
C ARG A 47 -0.62 -0.06 -4.60
N PHE A 48 -0.99 -0.43 -5.82
CA PHE A 48 -0.13 -1.15 -6.75
C PHE A 48 -0.55 -0.81 -8.18
N ALA A 49 0.42 -0.55 -9.04
CA ALA A 49 0.24 -0.49 -10.47
C ALA A 49 1.48 -1.03 -11.18
N THR A 50 1.28 -1.71 -12.29
CA THR A 50 2.36 -2.24 -13.14
C THR A 50 1.98 -2.16 -14.61
N GLY A 51 2.98 -2.11 -15.50
CA GLY A 51 2.80 -2.02 -16.94
C GLY A 51 2.71 -0.59 -17.46
N THR A 52 2.03 -0.42 -18.59
CA THR A 52 1.90 0.85 -19.30
C THR A 52 1.21 1.91 -18.44
N ASP A 53 1.76 3.13 -18.42
CA ASP A 53 1.24 4.26 -17.63
C ASP A 53 1.11 4.01 -16.11
N SER A 54 1.85 3.03 -15.56
CA SER A 54 1.76 2.67 -14.15
C SER A 54 2.05 3.82 -13.19
N GLU A 55 2.99 4.71 -13.51
CA GLU A 55 3.30 5.90 -12.70
C GLU A 55 2.11 6.88 -12.65
N LEU A 56 1.40 7.03 -13.76
CA LEU A 56 0.19 7.85 -13.83
C LEU A 56 -0.95 7.23 -13.01
N ILE A 57 -1.13 5.92 -13.13
CA ILE A 57 -2.16 5.16 -12.40
C ILE A 57 -1.90 5.18 -10.88
N GLN A 58 -0.63 5.11 -10.45
CA GLN A 58 -0.26 5.13 -9.03
C GLN A 58 -0.63 6.43 -8.31
N GLN A 59 -0.78 7.53 -9.04
CA GLN A 59 -1.18 8.81 -8.47
C GLN A 59 -2.69 8.95 -8.26
N LEU A 60 -3.48 7.98 -8.76
CA LEU A 60 -4.94 8.07 -8.68
C LEU A 60 -5.45 7.87 -7.25
N THR A 61 -6.28 8.81 -6.82
CA THR A 61 -7.11 8.75 -5.62
C THR A 61 -8.52 9.13 -6.01
N LEU A 62 -9.46 8.19 -5.91
CA LEU A 62 -10.81 8.34 -6.42
C LEU A 62 -11.84 8.16 -5.30
N ARG A 63 -12.91 8.94 -5.33
CA ARG A 63 -14.02 8.71 -4.39
C ARG A 63 -14.97 7.62 -4.89
N SER A 64 -15.64 6.96 -3.96
CA SER A 64 -16.71 6.01 -4.28
C SER A 64 -17.77 6.65 -5.17
N GLY A 65 -18.02 6.03 -6.34
CA GLY A 65 -18.93 6.55 -7.37
C GLY A 65 -18.26 7.47 -8.41
N GLN A 66 -16.99 7.82 -8.26
CA GLN A 66 -16.26 8.73 -9.14
C GLN A 66 -15.41 7.95 -10.15
N GLY A 67 -15.44 8.35 -11.42
CA GLY A 67 -14.76 7.61 -12.49
C GLY A 67 -15.31 6.20 -12.70
N LEU A 68 -14.52 5.35 -13.35
CA LEU A 68 -14.88 3.94 -13.56
C LEU A 68 -14.56 3.07 -12.32
N THR A 69 -13.41 3.29 -11.71
CA THR A 69 -12.97 2.54 -10.53
C THR A 69 -13.86 2.83 -9.32
N GLY A 70 -14.22 4.09 -9.07
CA GLY A 70 -15.16 4.47 -8.03
C GLY A 70 -16.59 3.99 -8.30
N TRP A 71 -17.02 3.95 -9.57
CA TRP A 71 -18.31 3.38 -9.94
C TRP A 71 -18.39 1.89 -9.58
N VAL A 72 -17.34 1.10 -9.90
CA VAL A 72 -17.26 -0.33 -9.54
C VAL A 72 -17.29 -0.53 -8.03
N ALA A 73 -16.57 0.29 -7.29
CA ALA A 73 -16.59 0.24 -5.83
C ALA A 73 -17.98 0.45 -5.25
N ARG A 74 -18.70 1.46 -5.74
CA ARG A 74 -20.06 1.79 -5.27
C ARG A 74 -21.11 0.75 -5.65
N ASN A 75 -21.05 0.26 -6.90
CA ASN A 75 -22.08 -0.64 -7.43
C ASN A 75 -21.75 -2.13 -7.18
N ARG A 76 -20.52 -2.46 -6.79
CA ARG A 76 -20.03 -3.82 -6.56
C ARG A 76 -20.29 -4.76 -7.75
N ARG A 77 -20.16 -4.21 -8.96
CA ARG A 77 -20.33 -4.94 -10.22
C ARG A 77 -19.15 -4.64 -11.15
N PRO A 78 -18.69 -5.62 -11.92
CA PRO A 78 -17.62 -5.38 -12.89
C PRO A 78 -18.04 -4.38 -13.97
N LEU A 79 -17.07 -3.67 -14.50
CA LEU A 79 -17.22 -2.75 -15.62
C LEU A 79 -16.27 -3.16 -16.73
N ILE A 80 -16.81 -3.40 -17.94
CA ILE A 80 -16.08 -3.96 -19.08
C ILE A 80 -15.95 -2.88 -20.14
N ASN A 81 -14.76 -2.77 -20.73
CA ASN A 81 -14.43 -1.85 -21.82
C ASN A 81 -14.74 -0.37 -21.55
N ALA A 82 -14.64 0.05 -20.30
CA ALA A 82 -14.70 1.45 -19.96
C ALA A 82 -13.43 2.19 -20.41
N ARG A 83 -13.54 3.49 -20.62
CA ARG A 83 -12.38 4.32 -21.00
C ARG A 83 -11.56 4.67 -19.76
N PRO A 84 -10.26 4.32 -19.72
CA PRO A 84 -9.40 4.62 -18.57
C PRO A 84 -9.27 6.11 -18.25
N SER A 85 -9.40 6.99 -19.26
CA SER A 85 -9.38 8.44 -19.07
C SER A 85 -10.45 8.97 -18.10
N ALA A 86 -11.55 8.23 -17.89
CA ALA A 86 -12.60 8.64 -16.96
C ALA A 86 -12.12 8.72 -15.50
N ASP A 87 -11.14 7.91 -15.08
CA ASP A 87 -10.53 8.01 -13.76
C ASP A 87 -9.59 9.21 -13.67
N LEU A 88 -8.85 9.53 -14.76
CA LEU A 88 -7.98 10.71 -14.83
C LEU A 88 -8.81 12.00 -14.81
N GLU A 89 -9.85 12.07 -15.63
CA GLU A 89 -10.78 13.21 -15.70
C GLU A 89 -11.48 13.45 -14.35
N ALA A 90 -11.83 12.38 -13.64
CA ALA A 90 -12.43 12.45 -12.32
C ALA A 90 -11.52 13.14 -11.28
N MET A 91 -10.20 13.07 -11.47
CA MET A 91 -9.21 13.79 -10.66
C MET A 91 -8.88 15.20 -11.19
N GLY A 92 -9.52 15.63 -12.27
CA GLY A 92 -9.20 16.89 -12.94
C GLY A 92 -7.90 16.84 -13.74
N SER A 93 -7.39 15.64 -14.06
CA SER A 93 -6.20 15.45 -14.87
C SER A 93 -6.57 15.20 -16.33
N ASN A 94 -5.97 15.96 -17.23
CA ASN A 94 -6.06 15.74 -18.68
C ASN A 94 -4.78 15.07 -19.23
N ALA A 95 -4.05 14.34 -18.39
CA ALA A 95 -2.86 13.62 -18.80
C ALA A 95 -3.20 12.61 -19.91
N PRO A 96 -2.46 12.60 -21.02
CA PRO A 96 -2.70 11.63 -22.09
C PRO A 96 -2.35 10.22 -21.60
N THR A 97 -3.18 9.24 -21.96
CA THR A 97 -2.90 7.82 -21.76
C THR A 97 -3.08 7.09 -23.09
N VAL A 98 -2.24 6.07 -23.32
CA VAL A 98 -2.38 5.17 -24.47
C VAL A 98 -3.33 4.00 -24.19
N LEU A 99 -3.81 3.87 -22.95
CA LEU A 99 -4.77 2.84 -22.56
C LEU A 99 -6.16 3.21 -23.07
N GLN A 100 -6.82 2.27 -23.77
CA GLN A 100 -8.10 2.50 -24.48
C GLN A 100 -9.27 1.70 -23.90
N SER A 101 -9.01 0.61 -23.20
CA SER A 101 -10.05 -0.18 -22.54
C SER A 101 -9.63 -0.59 -21.15
N ALA A 102 -10.60 -0.64 -20.23
CA ALA A 102 -10.43 -1.12 -18.87
C ALA A 102 -11.46 -2.19 -18.54
N LEU A 103 -11.04 -3.18 -17.80
CA LEU A 103 -11.90 -4.13 -17.10
C LEU A 103 -11.61 -4.00 -15.61
N VAL A 104 -12.60 -3.61 -14.84
CA VAL A 104 -12.49 -3.37 -13.40
C VAL A 104 -13.46 -4.27 -12.66
N CYS A 105 -12.97 -5.00 -11.67
CA CYS A 105 -13.78 -5.86 -10.81
C CYS A 105 -13.65 -5.45 -9.34
N PRO A 106 -14.74 -5.57 -8.55
CA PRO A 106 -14.68 -5.31 -7.12
C PRO A 106 -13.94 -6.45 -6.40
N LEU A 107 -13.20 -6.08 -5.37
CA LEU A 107 -12.63 -7.00 -4.40
C LEU A 107 -13.50 -6.98 -3.15
N VAL A 108 -14.26 -8.05 -2.94
CA VAL A 108 -15.19 -8.17 -1.80
C VAL A 108 -14.80 -9.37 -0.95
N TYR A 109 -14.67 -9.16 0.35
CA TYR A 109 -14.39 -10.22 1.33
C TYR A 109 -15.38 -10.10 2.50
N SER A 110 -16.09 -11.17 2.80
CA SER A 110 -17.12 -11.21 3.87
C SER A 110 -18.09 -10.02 3.78
N ASP A 111 -18.68 -9.80 2.60
CA ASP A 111 -19.61 -8.71 2.26
C ASP A 111 -19.04 -7.27 2.37
N ARG A 112 -17.75 -7.13 2.68
CA ARG A 112 -17.08 -5.84 2.73
C ARG A 112 -16.29 -5.58 1.45
N LEU A 113 -16.40 -4.36 0.96
CA LEU A 113 -15.54 -3.91 -0.14
C LEU A 113 -14.12 -3.68 0.39
N ILE A 114 -13.16 -4.41 -0.15
CA ILE A 114 -11.73 -4.22 0.14
C ILE A 114 -11.12 -3.22 -0.83
N GLY A 115 -11.61 -3.22 -2.07
CA GLY A 115 -11.09 -2.36 -3.12
C GLY A 115 -11.57 -2.80 -4.49
N THR A 116 -10.78 -2.49 -5.51
CA THR A 116 -11.01 -2.91 -6.89
C THR A 116 -9.71 -3.35 -7.54
N LEU A 117 -9.80 -4.35 -8.41
CA LEU A 117 -8.71 -4.79 -9.29
C LEU A 117 -9.05 -4.37 -10.71
N ALA A 118 -8.17 -3.59 -11.32
CA ALA A 118 -8.31 -3.07 -12.67
C ALA A 118 -7.23 -3.64 -13.59
N VAL A 119 -7.62 -4.03 -14.78
CA VAL A 119 -6.72 -4.36 -15.88
C VAL A 119 -7.05 -3.48 -17.08
N TYR A 120 -6.01 -3.05 -17.78
CA TYR A 120 -6.11 -2.10 -18.88
C TYR A 120 -5.43 -2.63 -20.14
N HIS A 121 -5.95 -2.25 -21.30
CA HIS A 121 -5.37 -2.59 -22.58
C HIS A 121 -5.28 -1.37 -23.51
N THR A 122 -4.29 -1.38 -24.41
CA THR A 122 -4.09 -0.32 -25.41
C THR A 122 -5.09 -0.38 -26.55
N ASP A 123 -5.72 -1.53 -26.81
CA ASP A 123 -6.73 -1.67 -27.84
C ASP A 123 -8.12 -1.33 -27.29
N PRO A 124 -8.93 -0.57 -28.04
CA PRO A 124 -10.29 -0.27 -27.64
C PRO A 124 -11.17 -1.53 -27.70
N GLY A 125 -12.07 -1.69 -26.72
CA GLY A 125 -13.02 -2.79 -26.70
C GLY A 125 -12.39 -4.18 -26.57
N PHE A 126 -11.20 -4.29 -26.01
CA PHE A 126 -10.42 -5.51 -25.95
C PHE A 126 -11.06 -6.62 -25.10
N TYR A 127 -11.73 -6.25 -24.02
CA TYR A 127 -12.25 -7.21 -23.06
C TYR A 127 -13.62 -7.77 -23.45
N ALA A 128 -13.77 -9.09 -23.33
CA ALA A 128 -15.03 -9.83 -23.53
C ALA A 128 -15.53 -10.35 -22.17
N ASP A 129 -16.80 -10.80 -22.14
CA ASP A 129 -17.43 -11.39 -20.95
C ASP A 129 -16.63 -12.57 -20.35
N GLY A 130 -15.90 -13.31 -21.19
CA GLY A 130 -15.00 -14.37 -20.73
C GLY A 130 -13.88 -13.84 -19.85
N HIS A 131 -13.27 -12.71 -20.22
CA HIS A 131 -12.22 -12.06 -19.44
C HIS A 131 -12.77 -11.52 -18.11
N ALA A 132 -14.00 -10.97 -18.13
CA ALA A 132 -14.64 -10.48 -16.90
C ALA A 132 -14.88 -11.62 -15.91
N ARG A 133 -15.45 -12.74 -16.35
CA ARG A 133 -15.65 -13.92 -15.48
C ARG A 133 -14.35 -14.49 -14.90
N LEU A 134 -13.26 -14.44 -15.68
CA LEU A 134 -11.94 -14.88 -15.19
C LEU A 134 -11.39 -13.91 -14.16
N LEU A 135 -11.49 -12.59 -14.40
CA LEU A 135 -11.04 -11.57 -13.44
C LEU A 135 -11.87 -11.62 -12.15
N GLU A 136 -13.20 -11.79 -12.24
CA GLU A 136 -14.06 -11.97 -11.07
C GLU A 136 -13.62 -13.13 -10.19
N ARG A 137 -13.34 -14.30 -10.80
CA ARG A 137 -12.81 -15.47 -10.06
C ARG A 137 -11.48 -15.19 -9.38
N VAL A 138 -10.58 -14.47 -10.08
CA VAL A 138 -9.31 -14.05 -9.48
C VAL A 138 -9.56 -13.10 -8.31
N CYS A 139 -10.47 -12.14 -8.45
CA CYS A 139 -10.84 -11.21 -7.38
C CYS A 139 -11.42 -11.93 -6.15
N GLU A 140 -12.30 -12.92 -6.34
CA GLU A 140 -12.86 -13.74 -5.25
C GLU A 140 -11.76 -14.46 -4.47
N GLN A 141 -10.77 -15.05 -5.16
CA GLN A 141 -9.65 -15.75 -4.51
C GLN A 141 -8.64 -14.79 -3.89
N ALA A 142 -8.36 -13.68 -4.55
CA ALA A 142 -7.37 -12.70 -4.10
C ALA A 142 -7.87 -11.84 -2.93
N ALA A 143 -9.20 -11.62 -2.82
CA ALA A 143 -9.78 -10.74 -1.81
C ALA A 143 -9.38 -11.12 -0.38
N ALA A 144 -9.41 -12.40 -0.03
CA ALA A 144 -9.01 -12.88 1.30
C ALA A 144 -7.51 -12.62 1.56
N VAL A 145 -6.67 -12.89 0.57
CA VAL A 145 -5.20 -12.71 0.70
C VAL A 145 -4.85 -11.23 0.82
N ILE A 146 -5.48 -10.38 0.00
CA ILE A 146 -5.29 -8.92 0.05
C ILE A 146 -5.82 -8.36 1.37
N HIS A 147 -7.01 -8.80 1.83
CA HIS A 147 -7.55 -8.39 3.13
C HIS A 147 -6.59 -8.71 4.27
N ASN A 148 -6.07 -9.93 4.32
CA ASN A 148 -5.12 -10.35 5.35
C ASN A 148 -3.82 -9.52 5.29
N ALA A 149 -3.32 -9.20 4.10
CA ALA A 149 -2.14 -8.33 3.95
C ALA A 149 -2.43 -6.91 4.47
N VAL A 150 -3.60 -6.35 4.16
CA VAL A 150 -4.03 -5.03 4.66
C VAL A 150 -4.16 -5.03 6.18
N VAL A 151 -4.83 -6.03 6.77
CA VAL A 151 -4.98 -6.16 8.24
C VAL A 151 -3.62 -6.32 8.90
N PHE A 152 -2.73 -7.12 8.32
CA PHE A 152 -1.37 -7.28 8.83
C PHE A 152 -0.60 -5.95 8.81
N GLU A 153 -0.66 -5.19 7.72
CA GLU A 153 -0.06 -3.85 7.63
C GLU A 153 -0.64 -2.91 8.70
N GLN A 154 -1.97 -2.88 8.84
CA GLN A 154 -2.64 -2.04 9.85
C GLN A 154 -2.21 -2.41 11.27
N THR A 155 -2.15 -3.71 11.59
CA THR A 155 -1.69 -4.18 12.90
C THR A 155 -0.23 -3.82 13.16
N GLN A 156 0.62 -3.93 12.16
CA GLN A 156 2.02 -3.46 12.23
C GLN A 156 2.10 -1.94 12.39
N GLU A 157 1.21 -1.20 11.72
CA GLU A 157 1.13 0.26 11.84
C GLU A 157 0.57 0.71 13.19
N GLU A 158 -0.32 -0.03 13.82
CA GLU A 158 -0.85 0.25 15.16
C GLU A 158 0.17 -0.05 16.25
N SER A 159 1.12 -0.93 16.02
CA SER A 159 2.21 -1.17 16.96
C SER A 159 3.09 0.09 17.12
N LEU A 160 3.24 0.56 18.34
CA LEU A 160 4.12 1.68 18.68
C LEU A 160 5.53 1.24 19.07
N THR A 161 5.81 -0.07 18.99
CA THR A 161 7.09 -0.67 19.37
C THR A 161 7.70 -1.46 18.22
N ASP A 162 9.02 -1.49 18.18
CA ASP A 162 9.80 -2.34 17.29
C ASP A 162 9.75 -3.80 17.76
N PRO A 163 9.36 -4.77 16.93
CA PRO A 163 9.14 -6.16 17.37
C PRO A 163 10.44 -6.88 17.78
N LEU A 164 11.59 -6.47 17.25
CA LEU A 164 12.87 -7.10 17.58
C LEU A 164 13.41 -6.62 18.93
N THR A 165 13.42 -5.31 19.13
CA THR A 165 14.06 -4.66 20.28
C THR A 165 13.06 -4.31 21.37
N GLY A 166 11.76 -4.21 21.02
CA GLY A 166 10.67 -3.74 21.86
C GLY A 166 10.82 -2.25 22.25
N LEU A 167 11.77 -1.51 21.67
CA LEU A 167 11.85 -0.07 21.83
C LEU A 167 10.68 0.61 21.09
N PRO A 168 10.30 1.83 21.48
CA PRO A 168 9.39 2.63 20.68
C PRO A 168 9.91 2.76 19.24
N ASN A 169 9.01 2.56 18.27
CA ASN A 169 9.36 2.67 16.86
C ASN A 169 9.32 4.11 16.37
N THR A 170 9.67 4.31 15.09
CA THR A 170 9.69 5.61 14.44
C THR A 170 8.34 6.33 14.49
N ARG A 171 7.22 5.60 14.44
CA ARG A 171 5.87 6.18 14.54
C ARG A 171 5.62 6.80 15.91
N TRP A 172 5.97 6.08 16.98
CA TRP A 172 5.91 6.60 18.34
C TRP A 172 6.78 7.86 18.48
N LEU A 173 8.02 7.82 17.91
CA LEU A 173 8.92 8.97 17.92
C LEU A 173 8.25 10.22 17.32
N PHE A 174 7.67 10.12 16.12
CA PHE A 174 7.03 11.28 15.48
C PHE A 174 5.81 11.78 16.25
N GLN A 175 5.00 10.88 16.81
CA GLN A 175 3.88 11.28 17.66
C GLN A 175 4.34 12.05 18.92
N GLN A 176 5.39 11.56 19.60
CA GLN A 176 5.92 12.24 20.77
C GLN A 176 6.63 13.55 20.40
N LEU A 177 7.41 13.56 19.33
CA LEU A 177 8.10 14.75 18.87
C LEU A 177 7.12 15.89 18.55
N THR A 178 6.03 15.59 17.85
CA THR A 178 4.97 16.57 17.56
C THR A 178 4.37 17.16 18.86
N ARG A 179 4.11 16.30 19.85
CA ARG A 179 3.57 16.72 21.15
C ARG A 179 4.56 17.59 21.94
N GLU A 180 5.82 17.15 22.00
CA GLU A 180 6.85 17.86 22.76
C GLU A 180 7.26 19.17 22.08
N LEU A 181 7.23 19.27 20.75
CA LEU A 181 7.43 20.53 20.03
C LEU A 181 6.32 21.55 20.39
N ALA A 182 5.07 21.15 20.29
CA ALA A 182 3.95 22.03 20.67
C ALA A 182 3.98 22.43 22.15
N ARG A 183 4.47 21.54 23.03
CA ARG A 183 4.67 21.83 24.44
C ARG A 183 5.81 22.82 24.67
N ALA A 184 6.94 22.61 24.00
CA ALA A 184 8.12 23.46 24.09
C ALA A 184 7.82 24.90 23.60
N GLU A 185 7.10 25.02 22.48
CA GLU A 185 6.61 26.33 21.99
C GLU A 185 5.72 27.02 22.99
N ARG A 186 4.71 26.32 23.54
CA ARG A 186 3.77 26.92 24.51
C ARG A 186 4.44 27.36 25.81
N LEU A 187 5.47 26.62 26.28
CA LEU A 187 6.16 26.85 27.52
C LEU A 187 7.46 27.67 27.34
N SER A 188 7.82 27.99 26.11
CA SER A 188 9.10 28.65 25.75
C SER A 188 10.31 27.90 26.32
N THR A 189 10.27 26.56 26.33
CA THR A 189 11.34 25.71 26.83
C THR A 189 12.12 25.08 25.66
N PRO A 190 13.45 24.87 25.76
CA PRO A 190 14.23 24.20 24.72
C PRO A 190 13.89 22.71 24.65
N LEU A 191 13.87 22.17 23.42
CA LEU A 191 13.79 20.75 23.14
C LEU A 191 15.07 20.32 22.42
N SER A 192 15.64 19.17 22.81
CA SER A 192 16.80 18.58 22.15
C SER A 192 16.46 17.20 21.62
N LEU A 193 16.89 16.91 20.39
CA LEU A 193 16.77 15.58 19.76
C LEU A 193 18.20 15.00 19.60
N VAL A 194 18.40 13.79 20.10
CA VAL A 194 19.65 13.04 19.94
C VAL A 194 19.44 11.89 18.99
N ILE A 195 20.27 11.78 17.96
CA ILE A 195 20.29 10.65 17.01
C ILE A 195 21.59 9.88 17.25
N MET A 196 21.48 8.57 17.39
CA MET A 196 22.60 7.65 17.58
C MET A 196 22.59 6.57 16.53
N ASP A 197 23.79 6.13 16.11
CA ASP A 197 23.98 5.00 15.21
C ASP A 197 24.99 4.01 15.81
N LEU A 198 24.94 2.76 15.38
CA LEU A 198 25.86 1.71 15.81
C LEU A 198 26.98 1.53 14.78
N ASP A 199 28.17 2.02 15.13
CA ASP A 199 29.35 1.85 14.32
C ASP A 199 29.70 0.35 14.14
N GLY A 200 30.00 -0.04 12.92
CA GLY A 200 30.41 -1.40 12.59
C GLY A 200 29.30 -2.46 12.63
N PHE A 201 28.02 -2.09 12.74
CA PHE A 201 26.92 -3.04 12.80
C PHE A 201 26.86 -3.95 11.54
N LYS A 202 27.14 -3.39 10.37
CA LYS A 202 27.25 -4.16 9.13
C LYS A 202 28.31 -5.26 9.23
N TYR A 203 29.47 -4.93 9.80
CA TYR A 203 30.55 -5.91 10.01
C TYR A 203 30.10 -7.08 10.91
N ILE A 204 29.33 -6.81 11.96
CA ILE A 204 28.78 -7.87 12.81
C ILE A 204 27.87 -8.80 11.99
N ASN A 205 27.00 -8.26 11.16
CA ASN A 205 26.11 -9.05 10.31
C ASN A 205 26.90 -9.88 9.28
N ASP A 206 27.85 -9.25 8.59
CA ASP A 206 28.63 -9.89 7.54
C ASP A 206 29.54 -10.99 8.10
N THR A 207 30.06 -10.84 9.34
CA THR A 207 30.99 -11.78 9.96
C THR A 207 30.31 -12.90 10.74
N HIS A 208 29.22 -12.58 11.46
CA HIS A 208 28.60 -13.49 12.41
C HIS A 208 27.14 -13.86 12.05
N GLY A 209 26.63 -13.29 10.97
CA GLY A 209 25.26 -13.51 10.49
C GLY A 209 24.21 -12.67 11.21
N HIS A 210 23.04 -12.50 10.56
CA HIS A 210 21.96 -11.63 11.02
C HIS A 210 21.42 -11.97 12.43
N ARG A 211 21.43 -13.25 12.82
CA ARG A 211 20.99 -13.65 14.18
C ARG A 211 21.85 -13.04 15.29
N VAL A 212 23.15 -12.90 15.06
CA VAL A 212 24.07 -12.25 16.01
C VAL A 212 23.86 -10.74 15.99
N GLY A 213 23.61 -10.15 14.81
CA GLY A 213 23.20 -8.76 14.69
C GLY A 213 21.91 -8.45 15.44
N ASP A 214 20.88 -9.27 15.31
CA ASP A 214 19.63 -9.14 16.04
C ASP A 214 19.84 -9.18 17.56
N TRP A 215 20.66 -10.12 18.02
CA TRP A 215 21.02 -10.20 19.43
C TRP A 215 21.79 -8.95 19.90
N ALA A 216 22.70 -8.40 19.10
CA ALA A 216 23.40 -7.15 19.40
C ALA A 216 22.44 -5.98 19.54
N LEU A 217 21.47 -5.83 18.60
CA LEU A 217 20.41 -4.80 18.69
C LEU A 217 19.57 -4.94 19.97
N GLN A 218 19.17 -6.16 20.33
CA GLN A 218 18.44 -6.42 21.57
C GLN A 218 19.23 -6.06 22.82
N LYS A 219 20.55 -6.28 22.81
CA LYS A 219 21.46 -5.89 23.92
C LYS A 219 21.53 -4.38 24.06
N VAL A 220 21.74 -3.65 22.95
CA VAL A 220 21.76 -2.19 22.94
C VAL A 220 20.44 -1.63 23.44
N ALA A 221 19.31 -2.15 22.93
CA ALA A 221 17.97 -1.76 23.36
C ALA A 221 17.77 -1.92 24.88
N ARG A 222 18.27 -3.01 25.46
CA ARG A 222 18.22 -3.24 26.90
C ARG A 222 19.01 -2.20 27.67
N VAL A 223 20.23 -1.86 27.22
CA VAL A 223 21.07 -0.82 27.84
C VAL A 223 20.36 0.51 27.77
N LEU A 224 19.83 0.90 26.61
CA LEU A 224 19.09 2.17 26.46
C LEU A 224 17.91 2.27 27.44
N ARG A 225 17.10 1.21 27.56
CA ARG A 225 15.95 1.18 28.49
C ARG A 225 16.35 1.33 29.96
N THR A 226 17.50 0.85 30.35
CA THR A 226 17.95 0.89 31.74
C THR A 226 18.72 2.16 32.09
N THR A 227 19.26 2.84 31.08
CA THR A 227 20.12 4.01 31.26
C THR A 227 19.39 5.34 31.03
N ILE A 228 18.43 5.35 30.10
CA ILE A 228 17.68 6.56 29.77
C ILE A 228 16.37 6.54 30.59
N ARG A 229 16.13 7.62 31.33
CA ARG A 229 14.91 7.84 32.14
C ARG A 229 13.87 8.61 31.35
#